data_74646e41730164ccbffdaf156b648ac9
#
_entry.id   74646e41730164ccbffdaf156b648ac9
#
_cell.length_a   1.000
_cell.length_b   1.000
_cell.length_c   1.000
_cell.angle_alpha   90.00
_cell.angle_beta   90.00
_cell.angle_gamma   90.00
#
_symmetry.space_group_name_H-M   'P 1'
#
loop_
_entity.id
_entity.type
_entity.pdbx_description
1 polymer ?
#
loop_
_entity_poly.entity_id
_entity_poly.type
_entity_poly.pdbx_seq_one_letter_code
_entity_poly.pdbx_strand_id
1 'polypeptide(L)'
;KQSPRGLQIEFQNGGRVVTEIGIGICGGGYMGKAHAVAMASVGAVFNTALRPRLEMVCASSADSAKRYQEAYGFQRSTGDWREMVSDPKVEAVVIASPQETHREIAEAAFALGKPVLCEKPLGASMEDGAAMVATAEAAGVANMVGFNYVRTPATQFARDLIARGEIGDVTWFRGEHTEDFYADPETPASWRTQGMANGTMGDLAPHMVNCALALMGPISQVLGEVETVHAERPGGSVTNDDHAQMMCRFERGAMGHMYFSRVATGRKMGYAYEISGTKGAIRFDQEDQNALWLYRMEGPEATRGFVKILTGPAHPDYEPFCQGPGHGTGYQDQIIIEARDFLRAIETGEAVFPTFRDGHEVNRVIAGALASNDAKIWKNINSF
;
A
#
# COMPACT_ATOMS: atom_id res chain seq x y z
N LYS A 1 8.54 20.62 -24.41
CA LYS A 1 7.25 20.77 -23.71
C LYS A 1 7.55 21.43 -22.39
N GLN A 2 6.99 22.62 -22.16
CA GLN A 2 7.25 23.43 -20.98
C GLN A 2 6.39 22.91 -19.82
N SER A 3 7.03 22.64 -18.68
CA SER A 3 6.38 22.41 -17.39
C SER A 3 5.64 23.69 -16.94
N PRO A 4 4.46 23.60 -16.31
CA PRO A 4 3.78 24.78 -15.77
C PRO A 4 4.60 25.36 -14.62
N ARG A 5 5.03 26.61 -14.72
CA ARG A 5 5.81 27.31 -13.70
C ARG A 5 4.86 27.87 -12.63
N GLY A 6 4.74 27.21 -11.50
CA GLY A 6 4.23 27.76 -10.24
C GLY A 6 5.32 28.48 -9.47
N LEU A 7 4.95 29.27 -8.47
CA LEU A 7 5.82 30.12 -7.66
C LEU A 7 6.96 29.28 -7.04
N GLN A 8 8.18 29.41 -7.56
CA GLN A 8 9.36 28.74 -7.02
C GLN A 8 9.94 29.61 -5.90
N ILE A 9 9.85 29.16 -4.66
CA ILE A 9 10.67 29.67 -3.56
C ILE A 9 11.92 28.79 -3.54
N GLU A 10 13.01 29.27 -4.11
CA GLU A 10 14.30 28.55 -4.09
C GLU A 10 15.01 28.81 -2.76
N PHE A 11 15.23 27.78 -1.99
CA PHE A 11 16.17 27.79 -0.86
C PHE A 11 17.42 27.03 -1.24
N GLN A 12 18.59 27.60 -0.98
CA GLN A 12 19.87 26.89 -1.14
C GLN A 12 20.20 26.15 0.16
N ASN A 13 20.13 24.83 0.13
CA ASN A 13 20.65 23.99 1.20
C ASN A 13 21.79 23.14 0.64
N GLY A 14 23.04 23.52 0.93
CA GLY A 14 24.23 22.80 0.45
C GLY A 14 24.39 22.72 -1.08
N GLY A 15 23.87 23.69 -1.86
CA GLY A 15 23.99 23.74 -3.31
C GLY A 15 22.89 23.01 -4.08
N ARG A 16 21.92 22.36 -3.41
CA ARG A 16 20.75 21.75 -4.03
C ARG A 16 19.58 22.75 -4.05
N VAL A 17 18.94 22.89 -5.21
CA VAL A 17 17.70 23.68 -5.33
C VAL A 17 16.57 22.90 -4.67
N VAL A 18 15.88 23.53 -3.72
CA VAL A 18 14.71 22.99 -3.05
C VAL A 18 13.49 23.70 -3.60
N THR A 19 12.50 22.92 -4.06
CA THR A 19 11.25 23.43 -4.64
C THR A 19 10.07 22.98 -3.76
N GLU A 20 9.20 23.90 -3.40
CA GLU A 20 7.93 23.53 -2.75
C GLU A 20 6.95 22.93 -3.76
N ILE A 21 6.14 21.99 -3.28
CA ILE A 21 5.01 21.40 -4.02
C ILE A 21 3.76 21.39 -3.14
N GLY A 22 2.69 21.99 -3.62
CA GLY A 22 1.40 22.04 -2.92
C GLY A 22 0.66 20.72 -3.00
N ILE A 23 0.38 20.10 -1.84
CA ILE A 23 -0.32 18.83 -1.73
C ILE A 23 -1.77 19.06 -1.32
N GLY A 24 -2.70 18.52 -2.11
CA GLY A 24 -4.10 18.36 -1.73
C GLY A 24 -4.36 16.95 -1.22
N ILE A 25 -5.06 16.82 -0.07
CA ILE A 25 -5.47 15.50 0.45
C ILE A 25 -6.99 15.43 0.50
N CYS A 26 -7.57 14.47 -0.21
CA CYS A 26 -9.00 14.16 -0.17
C CYS A 26 -9.25 13.04 0.84
N GLY A 27 -10.01 13.34 1.90
CA GLY A 27 -10.23 12.43 3.04
C GLY A 27 -9.34 12.79 4.23
N GLY A 28 -9.97 13.13 5.38
CA GLY A 28 -9.26 13.51 6.62
C GLY A 28 -9.28 12.43 7.70
N GLY A 29 -9.74 11.20 7.38
CA GLY A 29 -9.77 10.07 8.30
C GLY A 29 -8.38 9.54 8.64
N TYR A 30 -8.32 8.28 9.10
CA TYR A 30 -7.09 7.63 9.55
C TYR A 30 -5.95 7.72 8.52
N MET A 31 -6.20 7.31 7.25
CA MET A 31 -5.17 7.37 6.20
C MET A 31 -4.87 8.80 5.77
N GLY A 32 -5.87 9.69 5.69
CA GLY A 32 -5.64 11.10 5.40
C GLY A 32 -4.74 11.78 6.43
N LYS A 33 -4.89 11.45 7.73
CA LYS A 33 -3.96 11.88 8.78
C LYS A 33 -2.56 11.31 8.57
N ALA A 34 -2.46 10.02 8.28
CA ALA A 34 -1.17 9.35 8.08
C ALA A 34 -0.40 9.95 6.89
N HIS A 35 -1.07 10.23 5.78
CA HIS A 35 -0.48 10.92 4.63
C HIS A 35 -0.12 12.38 4.93
N ALA A 36 -0.94 13.11 5.70
CA ALA A 36 -0.60 14.48 6.10
C ALA A 36 0.68 14.52 6.94
N VAL A 37 0.82 13.60 7.92
CA VAL A 37 2.05 13.44 8.71
C VAL A 37 3.23 13.07 7.82
N ALA A 38 3.05 12.13 6.88
CA ALA A 38 4.10 11.69 5.97
C ALA A 38 4.58 12.84 5.09
N MET A 39 3.67 13.59 4.45
CA MET A 39 4.02 14.73 3.60
C MET A 39 4.70 15.85 4.40
N ALA A 40 4.27 16.11 5.63
CA ALA A 40 4.92 17.09 6.49
C ALA A 40 6.35 16.68 6.91
N SER A 41 6.62 15.37 7.04
CA SER A 41 7.87 14.84 7.60
C SER A 41 8.90 14.43 6.54
N VAL A 42 8.47 14.01 5.35
CA VAL A 42 9.33 13.38 4.33
C VAL A 42 10.52 14.26 3.94
N GLY A 43 10.30 15.56 3.86
CA GLY A 43 11.35 16.51 3.54
C GLY A 43 12.48 16.54 4.57
N ALA A 44 12.16 16.45 5.85
CA ALA A 44 13.14 16.43 6.94
C ALA A 44 13.86 15.07 7.02
N VAL A 45 13.11 13.97 6.85
CA VAL A 45 13.64 12.61 6.96
C VAL A 45 14.60 12.31 5.81
N PHE A 46 14.17 12.53 4.55
CA PHE A 46 14.93 12.11 3.38
C PHE A 46 15.69 13.24 2.68
N ASN A 47 15.63 14.45 3.19
CA ASN A 47 16.21 15.63 2.54
C ASN A 47 15.85 15.72 1.04
N THR A 48 14.57 15.53 0.71
CA THR A 48 14.05 15.55 -0.66
C THR A 48 14.23 16.92 -1.33
N ALA A 49 14.38 16.96 -2.66
CA ALA A 49 14.42 18.23 -3.41
C ALA A 49 13.05 18.87 -3.49
N LEU A 50 12.00 18.06 -3.67
CA LEU A 50 10.62 18.52 -3.52
C LEU A 50 10.23 18.56 -2.04
N ARG A 51 9.68 19.68 -1.59
CA ARG A 51 9.21 19.90 -0.21
C ARG A 51 7.69 20.04 -0.22
N PRO A 52 6.96 19.03 0.27
CA PRO A 52 5.52 19.13 0.36
C PRO A 52 5.08 20.27 1.27
N ARG A 53 4.12 21.04 0.81
CA ARG A 53 3.33 21.97 1.59
C ARG A 53 1.91 21.46 1.66
N LEU A 54 1.38 21.25 2.87
CA LEU A 54 0.00 20.83 3.09
C LEU A 54 -0.94 21.97 2.66
N GLU A 55 -1.30 22.00 1.37
CA GLU A 55 -2.01 23.13 0.78
C GLU A 55 -3.49 23.11 1.11
N MET A 56 -4.17 21.99 0.83
CA MET A 56 -5.61 21.91 1.03
C MET A 56 -6.05 20.50 1.45
N VAL A 57 -6.90 20.43 2.47
CA VAL A 57 -7.62 19.20 2.82
C VAL A 57 -9.08 19.29 2.39
N CYS A 58 -9.58 18.21 1.78
CA CYS A 58 -10.98 18.04 1.46
C CYS A 58 -11.62 16.95 2.33
N ALA A 59 -12.84 17.18 2.79
CA ALA A 59 -13.63 16.19 3.52
C ALA A 59 -15.11 16.25 3.07
N SER A 60 -15.95 15.37 3.61
CA SER A 60 -17.38 15.26 3.25
C SER A 60 -18.23 16.48 3.60
N SER A 61 -17.69 17.42 4.39
CA SER A 61 -18.32 18.72 4.70
C SER A 61 -17.26 19.76 5.02
N ALA A 62 -17.60 21.05 4.85
CA ALA A 62 -16.74 22.17 5.18
C ALA A 62 -16.32 22.17 6.66
N ASP A 63 -17.23 21.81 7.58
CA ASP A 63 -16.93 21.74 9.02
C ASP A 63 -15.93 20.63 9.33
N SER A 64 -16.08 19.46 8.72
CA SER A 64 -15.12 18.36 8.89
C SER A 64 -13.76 18.73 8.31
N ALA A 65 -13.75 19.32 7.11
CA ALA A 65 -12.52 19.78 6.46
C ALA A 65 -11.79 20.84 7.31
N LYS A 66 -12.54 21.78 7.91
CA LYS A 66 -11.97 22.80 8.78
C LYS A 66 -11.31 22.21 10.03
N ARG A 67 -11.94 21.22 10.69
CA ARG A 67 -11.32 20.50 11.82
C ARG A 67 -10.02 19.80 11.41
N TYR A 68 -9.98 19.17 10.24
CA TYR A 68 -8.76 18.51 9.75
C TYR A 68 -7.68 19.52 9.33
N GLN A 69 -8.06 20.66 8.75
CA GLN A 69 -7.14 21.75 8.47
C GLN A 69 -6.39 22.18 9.74
N GLU A 70 -7.12 22.45 10.80
CA GLU A 70 -6.56 22.90 12.08
C GLU A 70 -5.71 21.80 12.75
N ALA A 71 -6.22 20.55 12.73
CA ALA A 71 -5.56 19.44 13.40
C ALA A 71 -4.26 18.99 12.69
N TYR A 72 -4.17 19.11 11.36
CA TYR A 72 -3.05 18.58 10.57
C TYR A 72 -2.16 19.68 9.98
N GLY A 73 -2.51 20.94 10.14
CA GLY A 73 -1.70 22.08 9.70
C GLY A 73 -1.82 22.43 8.21
N PHE A 74 -2.95 22.14 7.57
CA PHE A 74 -3.20 22.57 6.20
C PHE A 74 -3.41 24.09 6.10
N GLN A 75 -2.98 24.69 4.97
CA GLN A 75 -3.19 26.08 4.71
C GLN A 75 -4.68 26.40 4.53
N ARG A 76 -5.41 25.53 3.83
CA ARG A 76 -6.82 25.70 3.48
C ARG A 76 -7.59 24.39 3.60
N SER A 77 -8.93 24.51 3.57
CA SER A 77 -9.84 23.36 3.60
C SER A 77 -11.07 23.63 2.75
N THR A 78 -11.66 22.56 2.21
CA THR A 78 -12.91 22.62 1.45
C THR A 78 -13.77 21.38 1.67
N GLY A 79 -15.11 21.52 1.48
CA GLY A 79 -16.05 20.41 1.44
C GLY A 79 -16.27 19.84 0.03
N ASP A 80 -15.61 20.41 -0.99
CA ASP A 80 -15.74 19.98 -2.38
C ASP A 80 -14.38 19.60 -2.98
N TRP A 81 -14.21 18.32 -3.30
CA TRP A 81 -12.97 17.84 -3.90
C TRP A 81 -12.69 18.45 -5.28
N ARG A 82 -13.72 18.91 -6.00
CA ARG A 82 -13.56 19.56 -7.32
C ARG A 82 -12.87 20.91 -7.18
N GLU A 83 -13.22 21.65 -6.12
CA GLU A 83 -12.52 22.90 -5.76
C GLU A 83 -11.05 22.61 -5.47
N MET A 84 -10.75 21.57 -4.66
CA MET A 84 -9.38 21.20 -4.32
C MET A 84 -8.59 20.79 -5.57
N VAL A 85 -9.14 19.91 -6.39
CA VAL A 85 -8.42 19.40 -7.59
C VAL A 85 -8.20 20.50 -8.62
N SER A 86 -9.12 21.46 -8.78
CA SER A 86 -8.97 22.57 -9.74
C SER A 86 -8.08 23.71 -9.25
N ASP A 87 -7.77 23.76 -7.95
CA ASP A 87 -6.95 24.84 -7.38
C ASP A 87 -5.51 24.79 -7.93
N PRO A 88 -4.98 25.90 -8.47
CA PRO A 88 -3.63 25.92 -9.05
C PRO A 88 -2.51 25.77 -8.02
N LYS A 89 -2.78 25.99 -6.73
CA LYS A 89 -1.79 25.80 -5.66
C LYS A 89 -1.74 24.35 -5.16
N VAL A 90 -2.70 23.52 -5.54
CA VAL A 90 -2.66 22.07 -5.36
C VAL A 90 -2.00 21.48 -6.59
N GLU A 91 -0.76 21.04 -6.46
CA GLU A 91 0.08 20.58 -7.57
C GLU A 91 0.14 19.06 -7.66
N ALA A 92 -0.13 18.35 -6.55
CA ALA A 92 -0.30 16.90 -6.50
C ALA A 92 -1.43 16.53 -5.54
N VAL A 93 -2.11 15.40 -5.81
CA VAL A 93 -3.30 14.97 -5.09
C VAL A 93 -3.06 13.64 -4.39
N VAL A 94 -3.42 13.56 -3.11
CA VAL A 94 -3.49 12.31 -2.34
C VAL A 94 -4.96 11.98 -2.12
N ILE A 95 -5.39 10.79 -2.51
CA ILE A 95 -6.77 10.32 -2.37
C ILE A 95 -6.83 9.29 -1.24
N ALA A 96 -7.44 9.67 -0.12
CA ALA A 96 -7.64 8.86 1.07
C ALA A 96 -9.11 8.91 1.53
N SER A 97 -10.01 9.18 0.59
CA SER A 97 -11.46 9.17 0.73
C SER A 97 -12.02 7.75 0.52
N PRO A 98 -13.34 7.52 0.69
CA PRO A 98 -13.94 6.23 0.37
C PRO A 98 -13.69 5.82 -1.09
N GLN A 99 -13.45 4.54 -1.30
CA GLN A 99 -13.01 3.95 -2.58
C GLN A 99 -13.94 4.26 -3.78
N GLU A 100 -15.23 4.48 -3.52
CA GLU A 100 -16.21 4.84 -4.55
C GLU A 100 -15.92 6.20 -5.20
N THR A 101 -15.11 7.04 -4.53
CA THR A 101 -14.74 8.37 -5.02
C THR A 101 -13.37 8.39 -5.71
N HIS A 102 -12.59 7.30 -5.62
CA HIS A 102 -11.22 7.28 -6.12
C HIS A 102 -11.13 7.61 -7.61
N ARG A 103 -11.98 6.98 -8.43
CA ARG A 103 -11.97 7.14 -9.88
C ARG A 103 -12.22 8.58 -10.30
N GLU A 104 -13.34 9.18 -9.86
CA GLU A 104 -13.70 10.53 -10.33
C GLU A 104 -12.67 11.60 -9.90
N ILE A 105 -12.08 11.45 -8.69
CA ILE A 105 -11.04 12.38 -8.22
C ILE A 105 -9.74 12.19 -8.99
N ALA A 106 -9.30 10.95 -9.22
CA ALA A 106 -8.09 10.65 -9.96
C ALA A 106 -8.17 11.10 -11.42
N GLU A 107 -9.28 10.79 -12.13
CA GLU A 107 -9.50 11.21 -13.51
C GLU A 107 -9.49 12.74 -13.64
N ALA A 108 -10.14 13.47 -12.71
CA ALA A 108 -10.13 14.92 -12.69
C ALA A 108 -8.72 15.49 -12.45
N ALA A 109 -7.92 14.90 -11.56
CA ALA A 109 -6.55 15.31 -11.31
C ALA A 109 -5.65 15.07 -12.53
N PHE A 110 -5.75 13.90 -13.16
CA PHE A 110 -5.01 13.56 -14.37
C PHE A 110 -5.37 14.44 -15.56
N ALA A 111 -6.65 14.83 -15.73
CA ALA A 111 -7.07 15.78 -16.75
C ALA A 111 -6.40 17.15 -16.63
N LEU A 112 -5.96 17.51 -15.42
CA LEU A 112 -5.21 18.73 -15.12
C LEU A 112 -3.69 18.52 -15.07
N GLY A 113 -3.22 17.33 -15.42
CA GLY A 113 -1.80 16.98 -15.39
C GLY A 113 -1.21 16.87 -13.99
N LYS A 114 -2.03 16.62 -12.97
CA LYS A 114 -1.59 16.53 -11.57
C LYS A 114 -1.24 15.08 -11.21
N PRO A 115 -0.06 14.84 -10.59
CA PRO A 115 0.29 13.55 -10.00
C PRO A 115 -0.69 13.09 -8.92
N VAL A 116 -0.92 11.77 -8.84
CA VAL A 116 -1.88 11.18 -7.89
C VAL A 116 -1.25 10.04 -7.10
N LEU A 117 -1.36 10.12 -5.76
CA LEU A 117 -1.21 8.98 -4.84
C LEU A 117 -2.62 8.60 -4.37
N CYS A 118 -3.06 7.39 -4.66
CA CYS A 118 -4.40 6.91 -4.32
C CYS A 118 -4.32 5.75 -3.33
N GLU A 119 -5.12 5.79 -2.27
CA GLU A 119 -5.28 4.65 -1.35
C GLU A 119 -5.83 3.41 -2.06
N LYS A 120 -5.52 2.27 -1.47
CA LYS A 120 -6.06 0.97 -1.89
C LYS A 120 -7.52 0.80 -1.40
N PRO A 121 -8.34 -0.05 -2.05
CA PRO A 121 -8.12 -0.64 -3.37
C PRO A 121 -8.17 0.42 -4.47
N LEU A 122 -7.54 0.13 -5.61
CA LEU A 122 -7.58 1.03 -6.75
C LEU A 122 -8.99 1.00 -7.40
N GLY A 123 -9.85 1.95 -7.00
CA GLY A 123 -11.25 1.99 -7.42
C GLY A 123 -12.14 0.98 -6.68
N ALA A 124 -13.46 1.16 -6.81
CA ALA A 124 -14.46 0.33 -6.15
C ALA A 124 -14.82 -0.95 -6.94
N SER A 125 -14.40 -1.02 -8.20
CA SER A 125 -14.67 -2.14 -9.12
C SER A 125 -13.48 -2.39 -10.05
N MET A 126 -13.51 -3.54 -10.75
CA MET A 126 -12.54 -3.86 -11.80
C MET A 126 -12.57 -2.82 -12.93
N GLU A 127 -13.77 -2.37 -13.31
CA GLU A 127 -13.97 -1.35 -14.35
C GLU A 127 -13.36 -0.01 -13.93
N ASP A 128 -13.57 0.41 -12.67
CA ASP A 128 -12.95 1.64 -12.14
C ASP A 128 -11.43 1.56 -12.15
N GLY A 129 -10.87 0.45 -11.68
CA GLY A 129 -9.44 0.24 -11.70
C GLY A 129 -8.85 0.33 -13.11
N ALA A 130 -9.47 -0.33 -14.10
CA ALA A 130 -9.06 -0.29 -15.50
C ALA A 130 -9.13 1.13 -16.09
N ALA A 131 -10.22 1.87 -15.81
CA ALA A 131 -10.40 3.24 -16.26
C ALA A 131 -9.34 4.18 -15.65
N MET A 132 -9.06 4.04 -14.36
CA MET A 132 -8.03 4.81 -13.66
C MET A 132 -6.63 4.55 -14.24
N VAL A 133 -6.29 3.29 -14.57
CA VAL A 133 -5.03 2.95 -15.26
C VAL A 133 -4.95 3.63 -16.62
N ALA A 134 -6.00 3.48 -17.45
CA ALA A 134 -6.01 4.07 -18.79
C ALA A 134 -5.85 5.59 -18.74
N THR A 135 -6.52 6.27 -17.80
CA THR A 135 -6.43 7.73 -17.64
C THR A 135 -5.05 8.16 -17.14
N ALA A 136 -4.47 7.43 -16.17
CA ALA A 136 -3.12 7.70 -15.67
C ALA A 136 -2.05 7.58 -16.78
N GLU A 137 -2.15 6.53 -17.61
CA GLU A 137 -1.23 6.30 -18.73
C GLU A 137 -1.38 7.36 -19.83
N ALA A 138 -2.61 7.78 -20.14
CA ALA A 138 -2.85 8.84 -21.10
C ALA A 138 -2.32 10.19 -20.60
N ALA A 139 -2.42 10.46 -19.31
CA ALA A 139 -1.89 11.70 -18.71
C ALA A 139 -0.36 11.74 -18.67
N GLY A 140 0.30 10.58 -18.54
CA GLY A 140 1.76 10.46 -18.50
C GLY A 140 2.42 11.17 -17.31
N VAL A 141 1.68 11.30 -16.19
CA VAL A 141 2.19 11.88 -14.94
C VAL A 141 2.37 10.82 -13.87
N ALA A 142 3.10 11.15 -12.79
CA ALA A 142 3.34 10.21 -11.70
C ALA A 142 2.03 9.75 -11.06
N ASN A 143 1.90 8.44 -10.88
CA ASN A 143 0.78 7.81 -10.20
C ASN A 143 1.29 6.68 -9.31
N MET A 144 0.68 6.50 -8.14
CA MET A 144 1.06 5.47 -7.17
C MET A 144 -0.14 5.03 -6.33
N VAL A 145 -0.16 3.75 -5.92
CA VAL A 145 -1.17 3.22 -4.99
C VAL A 145 -0.58 3.09 -3.59
N GLY A 146 -1.36 3.41 -2.56
CA GLY A 146 -0.99 3.39 -1.16
C GLY A 146 -0.85 1.97 -0.58
N PHE A 147 0.22 1.27 -0.91
CA PHE A 147 0.59 -0.02 -0.32
C PHE A 147 1.83 0.14 0.58
N ASN A 148 1.62 0.61 1.79
CA ASN A 148 2.70 0.96 2.71
C ASN A 148 3.54 -0.23 3.21
N TYR A 149 2.95 -1.43 3.43
CA TYR A 149 3.68 -2.54 4.07
C TYR A 149 4.89 -3.04 3.28
N VAL A 150 4.87 -2.97 1.96
CA VAL A 150 6.04 -3.32 1.14
C VAL A 150 7.22 -2.33 1.33
N ARG A 151 6.99 -1.20 2.01
CA ARG A 151 8.00 -0.18 2.32
C ARG A 151 8.79 -0.46 3.59
N THR A 152 8.39 -1.47 4.39
CA THR A 152 9.17 -1.86 5.58
C THR A 152 10.62 -2.16 5.20
N PRO A 153 11.63 -1.59 5.89
CA PRO A 153 13.04 -1.83 5.59
C PRO A 153 13.41 -3.32 5.50
N ALA A 154 12.81 -4.16 6.36
CA ALA A 154 13.00 -5.60 6.31
C ALA A 154 12.44 -6.23 5.02
N THR A 155 11.27 -5.78 4.53
CA THR A 155 10.68 -6.28 3.26
C THR A 155 11.46 -5.77 2.05
N GLN A 156 11.96 -4.52 2.07
CA GLN A 156 12.86 -4.03 1.03
C GLN A 156 14.15 -4.85 0.98
N PHE A 157 14.70 -5.19 2.14
CA PHE A 157 15.88 -6.06 2.22
C PHE A 157 15.58 -7.49 1.73
N ALA A 158 14.42 -8.05 2.06
CA ALA A 158 13.98 -9.35 1.51
C ALA A 158 13.96 -9.33 -0.02
N ARG A 159 13.41 -8.26 -0.62
CA ARG A 159 13.39 -8.07 -2.08
C ARG A 159 14.81 -8.04 -2.66
N ASP A 160 15.73 -7.33 -2.03
CA ASP A 160 17.13 -7.25 -2.45
C ASP A 160 17.83 -8.62 -2.37
N LEU A 161 17.58 -9.40 -1.29
CA LEU A 161 18.11 -10.75 -1.14
C LEU A 161 17.63 -11.68 -2.24
N ILE A 162 16.33 -11.63 -2.58
CA ILE A 162 15.73 -12.40 -3.66
C ILE A 162 16.34 -12.01 -5.02
N ALA A 163 16.41 -10.70 -5.30
CA ALA A 163 16.95 -10.16 -6.54
C ALA A 163 18.42 -10.55 -6.77
N ARG A 164 19.20 -10.61 -5.68
CA ARG A 164 20.62 -11.07 -5.73
C ARG A 164 20.78 -12.59 -5.78
N GLY A 165 19.69 -13.36 -5.73
CA GLY A 165 19.72 -14.82 -5.75
C GLY A 165 20.25 -15.47 -4.47
N GLU A 166 20.22 -14.79 -3.34
CA GLU A 166 20.72 -15.27 -2.03
C GLU A 166 20.00 -16.54 -1.55
N ILE A 167 18.72 -16.70 -1.91
CA ILE A 167 17.95 -17.91 -1.60
C ILE A 167 17.79 -18.85 -2.81
N GLY A 168 18.46 -18.55 -3.94
CA GLY A 168 18.33 -19.30 -5.18
C GLY A 168 17.01 -19.07 -5.91
N ASP A 169 16.59 -20.06 -6.73
CA ASP A 169 15.30 -20.02 -7.42
C ASP A 169 14.17 -20.18 -6.41
N VAL A 170 13.24 -19.26 -6.41
CA VAL A 170 12.09 -19.30 -5.47
C VAL A 170 11.13 -20.40 -5.91
N THR A 171 10.75 -21.26 -4.95
CA THR A 171 9.91 -22.44 -5.20
C THR A 171 8.54 -22.34 -4.53
N TRP A 172 8.42 -21.56 -3.44
CA TRP A 172 7.20 -21.50 -2.66
C TRP A 172 7.06 -20.17 -1.90
N PHE A 173 5.81 -19.72 -1.75
CA PHE A 173 5.41 -18.54 -1.01
C PHE A 173 4.26 -18.86 -0.05
N ARG A 174 4.36 -18.44 1.20
CA ARG A 174 3.25 -18.39 2.16
C ARG A 174 3.10 -16.97 2.65
N GLY A 175 1.87 -16.43 2.59
CA GLY A 175 1.55 -15.11 3.12
C GLY A 175 0.31 -15.14 3.99
N GLU A 176 0.21 -14.21 4.93
CA GLU A 176 -1.00 -13.97 5.70
C GLU A 176 -1.18 -12.50 6.01
N HIS A 177 -2.43 -12.07 6.09
CA HIS A 177 -2.82 -10.81 6.69
C HIS A 177 -4.00 -11.07 7.60
N THR A 178 -3.72 -11.14 8.90
CA THR A 178 -4.65 -11.61 9.93
C THR A 178 -4.72 -10.64 11.09
N GLU A 179 -5.93 -10.27 11.46
CA GLU A 179 -6.23 -9.38 12.58
C GLU A 179 -7.42 -9.89 13.37
N ASP A 180 -7.63 -9.39 14.58
CA ASP A 180 -8.72 -9.85 15.47
C ASP A 180 -9.77 -8.78 15.80
N PHE A 181 -9.79 -7.65 15.04
CA PHE A 181 -10.66 -6.52 15.37
C PHE A 181 -12.18 -6.82 15.24
N TYR A 182 -12.55 -7.92 14.59
CA TYR A 182 -13.90 -8.46 14.51
C TYR A 182 -14.05 -9.87 15.13
N ALA A 183 -13.05 -10.32 15.91
CA ALA A 183 -13.09 -11.64 16.54
C ALA A 183 -14.22 -11.78 17.59
N ASP A 184 -14.53 -10.69 18.31
CA ASP A 184 -15.64 -10.66 19.24
C ASP A 184 -16.98 -10.58 18.48
N PRO A 185 -17.89 -11.58 18.58
CA PRO A 185 -19.19 -11.55 17.94
C PRO A 185 -20.08 -10.40 18.42
N GLU A 186 -19.85 -9.85 19.61
CA GLU A 186 -20.57 -8.72 20.16
C GLU A 186 -20.12 -7.35 19.58
N THR A 187 -19.04 -7.33 18.79
CA THR A 187 -18.64 -6.11 18.05
C THR A 187 -19.76 -5.70 17.08
N PRO A 188 -20.31 -4.47 17.17
CA PRO A 188 -21.45 -4.07 16.35
C PRO A 188 -21.14 -4.09 14.85
N ALA A 189 -22.18 -4.36 14.05
CA ALA A 189 -22.14 -4.18 12.60
C ALA A 189 -21.83 -2.71 12.26
N SER A 190 -21.09 -2.49 11.19
CA SER A 190 -20.70 -1.17 10.71
C SER A 190 -20.62 -1.18 9.17
N TRP A 191 -20.23 -0.08 8.57
CA TRP A 191 -19.94 -0.04 7.14
C TRP A 191 -18.90 -1.09 6.70
N ARG A 192 -17.97 -1.47 7.59
CA ARG A 192 -16.96 -2.53 7.32
C ARG A 192 -17.55 -3.93 7.21
N THR A 193 -18.77 -4.15 7.69
CA THR A 193 -19.46 -5.45 7.60
C THR A 193 -20.40 -5.53 6.39
N GLN A 194 -20.35 -4.53 5.51
CA GLN A 194 -21.22 -4.41 4.36
C GLN A 194 -20.45 -4.33 3.04
N GLY A 195 -20.85 -5.11 2.06
CA GLY A 195 -20.26 -5.14 0.71
C GLY A 195 -18.88 -5.81 0.64
N MET A 196 -18.64 -6.56 -0.42
CA MET A 196 -17.43 -7.38 -0.61
C MET A 196 -16.13 -6.55 -0.55
N ALA A 197 -16.14 -5.31 -1.02
CA ALA A 197 -14.98 -4.43 -1.00
C ALA A 197 -14.51 -4.05 0.42
N ASN A 198 -15.35 -4.22 1.44
CA ASN A 198 -15.03 -3.96 2.85
C ASN A 198 -14.83 -5.26 3.64
N GLY A 199 -14.91 -6.42 3.00
CA GLY A 199 -14.57 -7.72 3.58
C GLY A 199 -13.07 -7.95 3.64
N THR A 200 -12.68 -9.10 4.15
CA THR A 200 -11.26 -9.48 4.27
C THR A 200 -10.56 -9.50 2.90
N MET A 201 -11.24 -9.98 1.85
CA MET A 201 -10.70 -9.95 0.48
C MET A 201 -10.57 -8.54 -0.09
N GLY A 202 -11.39 -7.58 0.33
CA GLY A 202 -11.30 -6.19 -0.12
C GLY A 202 -10.37 -5.30 0.71
N ASP A 203 -10.22 -5.60 2.01
CA ASP A 203 -9.46 -4.77 2.94
C ASP A 203 -8.06 -5.31 3.25
N LEU A 204 -7.93 -6.59 3.61
CA LEU A 204 -6.67 -7.19 4.06
C LEU A 204 -5.88 -7.85 2.92
N ALA A 205 -6.56 -8.62 2.06
CA ALA A 205 -5.91 -9.35 0.98
C ALA A 205 -5.10 -8.46 0.02
N PRO A 206 -5.53 -7.23 -0.37
CA PRO A 206 -4.78 -6.39 -1.28
C PRO A 206 -3.33 -6.15 -0.86
N HIS A 207 -3.07 -5.96 0.42
CA HIS A 207 -1.74 -5.72 0.93
C HIS A 207 -0.81 -6.94 0.74
N MET A 208 -1.28 -8.14 1.07
CA MET A 208 -0.46 -9.35 0.93
C MET A 208 -0.32 -9.78 -0.53
N VAL A 209 -1.36 -9.58 -1.35
CA VAL A 209 -1.26 -9.80 -2.80
C VAL A 209 -0.22 -8.87 -3.42
N ASN A 210 -0.23 -7.58 -3.06
CA ASN A 210 0.79 -6.63 -3.51
C ASN A 210 2.20 -7.06 -3.08
N CYS A 211 2.37 -7.54 -1.84
CA CYS A 211 3.64 -8.09 -1.36
C CYS A 211 4.09 -9.31 -2.18
N ALA A 212 3.16 -10.24 -2.45
CA ALA A 212 3.45 -11.43 -3.26
C ALA A 212 3.89 -11.05 -4.68
N LEU A 213 3.20 -10.09 -5.31
CA LEU A 213 3.59 -9.57 -6.63
C LEU A 213 4.97 -8.88 -6.60
N ALA A 214 5.25 -8.11 -5.54
CA ALA A 214 6.53 -7.41 -5.37
C ALA A 214 7.74 -8.35 -5.19
N LEU A 215 7.55 -9.48 -4.49
CA LEU A 215 8.62 -10.40 -4.11
C LEU A 215 8.75 -11.59 -5.08
N MET A 216 7.64 -12.06 -5.64
CA MET A 216 7.56 -13.29 -6.43
C MET A 216 7.30 -13.05 -7.92
N GLY A 217 6.82 -11.85 -8.27
CA GLY A 217 6.35 -11.54 -9.63
C GLY A 217 4.88 -11.91 -9.86
N PRO A 218 4.43 -11.90 -11.14
CA PRO A 218 3.02 -12.06 -11.49
C PRO A 218 2.43 -13.41 -11.08
N ILE A 219 1.15 -13.37 -10.67
CA ILE A 219 0.34 -14.56 -10.38
C ILE A 219 -0.45 -14.92 -11.64
N SER A 220 -0.32 -16.18 -12.09
CA SER A 220 -1.00 -16.68 -13.29
C SER A 220 -2.35 -17.34 -13.01
N GLN A 221 -2.48 -18.03 -11.87
CA GLN A 221 -3.69 -18.76 -11.50
C GLN A 221 -3.96 -18.70 -10.02
N VAL A 222 -5.24 -18.72 -9.63
CA VAL A 222 -5.68 -18.76 -8.24
C VAL A 222 -6.82 -19.77 -8.03
N LEU A 223 -6.87 -20.32 -6.81
CA LEU A 223 -8.01 -21.05 -6.27
C LEU A 223 -8.33 -20.41 -4.90
N GLY A 224 -9.49 -19.79 -4.77
CA GLY A 224 -9.90 -19.05 -3.58
C GLY A 224 -11.11 -19.64 -2.89
N GLU A 225 -11.21 -19.39 -1.58
CA GLU A 225 -12.35 -19.68 -0.75
C GLU A 225 -12.56 -18.56 0.25
N VAL A 226 -13.81 -18.15 0.48
CA VAL A 226 -14.20 -17.11 1.43
C VAL A 226 -15.32 -17.61 2.33
N GLU A 227 -15.35 -17.08 3.57
CA GLU A 227 -16.35 -17.44 4.58
C GLU A 227 -16.74 -16.22 5.41
N THR A 228 -18.04 -16.13 5.77
CA THR A 228 -18.57 -15.22 6.78
C THR A 228 -18.77 -15.99 8.08
N VAL A 229 -17.92 -15.79 9.08
CA VAL A 229 -17.96 -16.53 10.35
C VAL A 229 -19.12 -16.04 11.22
N HIS A 230 -19.33 -14.73 11.30
CA HIS A 230 -20.37 -14.12 12.10
C HIS A 230 -21.38 -13.41 11.17
N ALA A 231 -22.37 -14.18 10.67
CA ALA A 231 -23.38 -13.65 9.75
C ALA A 231 -24.31 -12.59 10.36
N GLU A 232 -24.46 -12.61 11.69
CA GLU A 232 -25.25 -11.63 12.43
C GLU A 232 -24.40 -10.98 13.54
N ARG A 233 -24.57 -9.67 13.72
CA ARG A 233 -23.91 -8.90 14.77
C ARG A 233 -24.89 -7.91 15.40
N PRO A 234 -24.65 -7.38 16.62
CA PRO A 234 -25.44 -6.28 17.14
C PRO A 234 -25.54 -5.14 16.10
N GLY A 235 -26.76 -4.76 15.77
CA GLY A 235 -27.05 -3.69 14.82
C GLY A 235 -27.22 -4.10 13.34
N GLY A 236 -27.04 -5.38 12.97
CA GLY A 236 -27.36 -5.84 11.61
C GLY A 236 -26.61 -7.08 11.14
N SER A 237 -27.01 -7.59 9.99
CA SER A 237 -26.34 -8.71 9.31
C SER A 237 -25.01 -8.31 8.67
N VAL A 238 -24.14 -9.30 8.46
CA VAL A 238 -22.85 -9.16 7.78
C VAL A 238 -23.00 -9.68 6.33
N THR A 239 -22.62 -8.88 5.36
CA THR A 239 -22.80 -9.21 3.93
C THR A 239 -21.48 -9.44 3.19
N ASN A 240 -20.36 -9.56 3.94
CA ASN A 240 -19.03 -9.79 3.39
C ASN A 240 -18.25 -10.83 4.21
N ASP A 241 -17.07 -11.17 3.71
CA ASP A 241 -16.23 -12.24 4.27
C ASP A 241 -15.44 -11.81 5.52
N ASP A 242 -15.33 -12.72 6.48
CA ASP A 242 -14.49 -12.63 7.69
C ASP A 242 -13.18 -13.38 7.54
N HIS A 243 -13.20 -14.48 6.78
CA HIS A 243 -12.07 -15.31 6.40
C HIS A 243 -11.95 -15.44 4.91
N ALA A 244 -10.72 -15.55 4.43
CA ALA A 244 -10.45 -15.96 3.07
C ALA A 244 -9.10 -16.68 2.99
N GLN A 245 -8.99 -17.61 2.07
CA GLN A 245 -7.72 -18.23 1.73
C GLN A 245 -7.64 -18.43 0.23
N MET A 246 -6.41 -18.41 -0.30
CA MET A 246 -6.19 -18.76 -1.69
C MET A 246 -4.88 -19.49 -1.90
N MET A 247 -4.90 -20.47 -2.79
CA MET A 247 -3.72 -21.02 -3.42
C MET A 247 -3.46 -20.27 -4.72
N CYS A 248 -2.20 -20.08 -5.09
CA CYS A 248 -1.84 -19.44 -6.35
C CYS A 248 -0.66 -20.13 -7.04
N ARG A 249 -0.50 -19.84 -8.32
CA ARG A 249 0.68 -20.19 -9.13
C ARG A 249 1.26 -18.89 -9.69
N PHE A 250 2.55 -18.73 -9.49
CA PHE A 250 3.28 -17.61 -10.08
C PHE A 250 3.72 -17.99 -11.52
N GLU A 251 3.86 -16.99 -12.38
CA GLU A 251 4.28 -17.23 -13.78
C GLU A 251 5.63 -17.96 -13.88
N ARG A 252 6.53 -17.73 -12.92
CA ARG A 252 7.85 -18.40 -12.84
C ARG A 252 7.80 -19.84 -12.31
N GLY A 253 6.59 -20.37 -12.07
CA GLY A 253 6.36 -21.78 -11.68
C GLY A 253 6.28 -22.04 -10.19
N ALA A 254 6.62 -21.12 -9.33
CA ALA A 254 6.45 -21.25 -7.87
C ALA A 254 4.97 -21.39 -7.50
N MET A 255 4.70 -22.12 -6.42
CA MET A 255 3.37 -22.20 -5.80
C MET A 255 3.28 -21.23 -4.62
N GLY A 256 2.06 -20.78 -4.31
CA GLY A 256 1.81 -19.96 -3.14
C GLY A 256 0.51 -20.30 -2.44
N HIS A 257 0.45 -19.91 -1.17
CA HIS A 257 -0.75 -19.95 -0.35
C HIS A 257 -0.84 -18.64 0.45
N MET A 258 -2.02 -18.04 0.49
CA MET A 258 -2.29 -16.84 1.28
C MET A 258 -3.54 -17.02 2.12
N TYR A 259 -3.50 -16.50 3.36
CA TYR A 259 -4.60 -16.55 4.32
C TYR A 259 -4.91 -15.16 4.84
N PHE A 260 -6.19 -14.84 4.92
CA PHE A 260 -6.69 -13.54 5.36
C PHE A 260 -7.79 -13.72 6.37
N SER A 261 -7.78 -12.91 7.44
CA SER A 261 -8.81 -12.99 8.47
C SER A 261 -8.88 -11.71 9.28
N ARG A 262 -10.08 -11.23 9.56
CA ARG A 262 -10.34 -10.15 10.52
C ARG A 262 -10.89 -10.65 11.85
N VAL A 263 -10.96 -11.97 12.01
CA VAL A 263 -11.43 -12.66 13.20
C VAL A 263 -10.40 -13.65 13.76
N ALA A 264 -9.13 -13.49 13.39
CA ALA A 264 -8.02 -14.34 13.85
C ALA A 264 -7.62 -13.98 15.28
N THR A 265 -8.34 -14.52 16.25
CA THR A 265 -8.18 -14.25 17.68
C THR A 265 -6.72 -14.27 18.13
N GLY A 266 -6.26 -13.15 18.69
CA GLY A 266 -4.90 -12.96 19.22
C GLY A 266 -3.91 -12.31 18.22
N ARG A 267 -4.25 -12.21 16.92
CA ARG A 267 -3.41 -11.51 15.93
C ARG A 267 -3.79 -10.03 15.87
N LYS A 268 -2.85 -9.14 16.08
CA LYS A 268 -3.06 -7.69 16.05
C LYS A 268 -2.73 -7.10 14.70
N MET A 269 -1.66 -7.56 14.07
CA MET A 269 -1.19 -7.18 12.76
C MET A 269 -0.36 -8.32 12.16
N GLY A 270 -1.01 -9.47 11.98
CA GLY A 270 -0.38 -10.68 11.44
C GLY A 270 -0.14 -10.60 9.94
N TYR A 271 0.49 -9.53 9.47
CA TYR A 271 0.97 -9.43 8.10
C TYR A 271 2.36 -10.09 8.05
N ALA A 272 2.38 -11.34 7.60
CA ALA A 272 3.59 -12.14 7.65
C ALA A 272 3.77 -12.95 6.35
N TYR A 273 5.01 -13.25 5.99
CA TYR A 273 5.31 -14.11 4.85
C TYR A 273 6.53 -15.01 5.08
N GLU A 274 6.53 -16.14 4.38
CA GLU A 274 7.67 -17.04 4.26
C GLU A 274 7.91 -17.38 2.78
N ILE A 275 9.17 -17.32 2.35
CA ILE A 275 9.59 -17.60 0.98
C ILE A 275 10.67 -18.63 1.02
N SER A 276 10.47 -19.75 0.32
CA SER A 276 11.47 -20.80 0.17
C SER A 276 12.07 -20.78 -1.24
N GLY A 277 13.37 -20.94 -1.30
CA GLY A 277 14.11 -21.10 -2.54
C GLY A 277 15.07 -22.28 -2.49
N THR A 278 15.76 -22.54 -3.59
CA THR A 278 16.66 -23.70 -3.73
C THR A 278 17.94 -23.60 -2.89
N LYS A 279 18.27 -22.43 -2.36
CA LYS A 279 19.50 -22.19 -1.55
C LYS A 279 19.22 -21.61 -0.17
N GLY A 280 17.97 -21.23 0.12
CA GLY A 280 17.65 -20.61 1.40
C GLY A 280 16.17 -20.28 1.55
N ALA A 281 15.84 -19.61 2.64
CA ALA A 281 14.47 -19.17 2.93
C ALA A 281 14.46 -17.84 3.71
N ILE A 282 13.39 -17.10 3.57
CA ILE A 282 13.18 -15.81 4.25
C ILE A 282 11.84 -15.89 5.01
N ARG A 283 11.80 -15.32 6.22
CA ARG A 283 10.57 -15.07 6.99
C ARG A 283 10.51 -13.63 7.46
N PHE A 284 9.32 -13.08 7.45
CA PHE A 284 9.00 -11.76 7.98
C PHE A 284 7.67 -11.81 8.73
N ASP A 285 7.56 -11.01 9.80
CA ASP A 285 6.32 -10.79 10.56
C ASP A 285 6.22 -9.30 10.93
N GLN A 286 5.14 -8.64 10.56
CA GLN A 286 4.90 -7.21 10.85
C GLN A 286 4.77 -6.94 12.35
N GLU A 287 4.35 -7.91 13.16
CA GLU A 287 4.34 -7.79 14.62
C GLU A 287 5.77 -7.72 15.22
N ASP A 288 6.81 -8.14 14.44
CA ASP A 288 8.25 -7.95 14.71
C ASP A 288 8.93 -7.28 13.50
N GLN A 289 8.35 -6.18 13.00
CA GLN A 289 8.68 -5.57 11.71
C GLN A 289 10.13 -5.11 11.53
N ASN A 290 10.88 -5.02 12.62
CA ASN A 290 12.28 -4.59 12.61
C ASN A 290 13.27 -5.76 12.55
N ALA A 291 12.78 -6.94 12.14
CA ALA A 291 13.59 -8.14 11.96
C ALA A 291 13.23 -8.89 10.68
N LEU A 292 14.22 -9.53 10.10
CA LEU A 292 14.07 -10.52 9.04
C LEU A 292 14.73 -11.82 9.47
N TRP A 293 14.12 -12.94 9.18
CA TRP A 293 14.72 -14.26 9.43
C TRP A 293 15.22 -14.82 8.10
N LEU A 294 16.51 -15.14 8.04
CA LEU A 294 17.16 -15.67 6.86
C LEU A 294 17.77 -17.04 7.15
N TYR A 295 17.44 -18.02 6.35
CA TYR A 295 18.10 -19.33 6.31
C TYR A 295 18.97 -19.43 5.06
N ARG A 296 20.20 -19.89 5.18
CA ARG A 296 21.10 -20.25 4.06
C ARG A 296 21.46 -21.72 4.14
N MET A 297 21.44 -22.39 3.00
CA MET A 297 21.83 -23.81 2.88
C MET A 297 23.36 -23.95 2.77
N GLU A 298 24.08 -23.19 3.59
CA GLU A 298 25.56 -23.16 3.60
C GLU A 298 26.11 -23.54 4.98
N GLY A 299 27.37 -24.01 5.00
CA GLY A 299 28.06 -24.42 6.23
C GLY A 299 27.64 -25.80 6.74
N PRO A 300 28.13 -26.22 7.93
CA PRO A 300 27.84 -27.53 8.51
C PRO A 300 26.34 -27.70 8.83
N GLU A 301 25.79 -28.85 8.52
CA GLU A 301 24.36 -29.14 8.70
C GLU A 301 23.89 -28.93 10.15
N ALA A 302 24.68 -29.32 11.13
CA ALA A 302 24.35 -29.19 12.55
C ALA A 302 24.19 -27.75 13.05
N THR A 303 24.67 -26.75 12.31
CA THR A 303 24.61 -25.32 12.65
C THR A 303 23.70 -24.53 11.71
N ARG A 304 23.05 -25.18 10.75
CA ARG A 304 22.09 -24.50 9.86
C ARG A 304 20.80 -24.21 10.61
N GLY A 305 20.33 -22.96 10.51
CA GLY A 305 19.08 -22.54 11.10
C GLY A 305 18.72 -21.14 10.61
N PHE A 306 17.51 -20.69 10.93
CA PHE A 306 17.13 -19.32 10.67
C PHE A 306 17.92 -18.37 11.59
N VAL A 307 18.57 -17.39 10.99
CA VAL A 307 19.25 -16.29 11.66
C VAL A 307 18.31 -15.09 11.70
N LYS A 308 18.06 -14.55 12.90
CA LYS A 308 17.32 -13.29 13.07
C LYS A 308 18.25 -12.12 12.76
N ILE A 309 17.91 -11.31 11.76
CA ILE A 309 18.63 -10.12 11.34
C ILE A 309 17.80 -8.92 11.79
N LEU A 310 18.32 -8.15 12.76
CA LEU A 310 17.69 -6.88 13.15
C LEU A 310 18.01 -5.81 12.11
N THR A 311 17.01 -5.01 11.76
CA THR A 311 17.23 -3.90 10.84
C THR A 311 18.07 -2.79 11.46
N GLY A 312 18.82 -2.09 10.63
CA GLY A 312 19.71 -1.01 11.02
C GLY A 312 20.13 -0.20 9.79
N PRO A 313 21.06 0.78 9.93
CA PRO A 313 21.46 1.70 8.88
C PRO A 313 21.97 1.05 7.57
N ALA A 314 22.45 -0.19 7.64
CA ALA A 314 22.88 -0.94 6.46
C ALA A 314 21.72 -1.50 5.61
N HIS A 315 20.48 -1.41 6.09
CA HIS A 315 19.29 -1.89 5.40
C HIS A 315 18.59 -0.76 4.63
N PRO A 316 17.87 -1.07 3.56
CA PRO A 316 17.18 -0.07 2.74
C PRO A 316 16.28 0.83 3.59
N ASP A 317 16.30 2.12 3.29
CA ASP A 317 15.40 3.15 3.87
C ASP A 317 15.42 3.31 5.41
N TYR A 318 16.34 2.66 6.12
CA TYR A 318 16.42 2.74 7.60
C TYR A 318 17.20 3.96 8.09
N GLU A 319 18.39 4.23 7.52
CA GLU A 319 19.31 5.28 7.99
C GLU A 319 18.68 6.67 8.15
N PRO A 320 17.79 7.13 7.21
CA PRO A 320 17.15 8.43 7.32
C PRO A 320 16.31 8.62 8.60
N PHE A 321 15.79 7.54 9.17
CA PHE A 321 15.03 7.57 10.41
C PHE A 321 15.88 7.46 11.65
N CYS A 322 16.94 6.63 11.60
CA CYS A 322 17.77 6.38 12.76
C CYS A 322 19.15 5.84 12.37
N GLN A 323 20.20 6.45 12.92
CA GLN A 323 21.59 6.01 12.72
C GLN A 323 21.97 4.83 13.62
N GLY A 324 21.15 4.48 14.60
CA GLY A 324 21.40 3.39 15.55
C GLY A 324 20.74 2.07 15.10
N PRO A 325 21.48 0.96 14.96
CA PRO A 325 20.89 -0.34 14.69
C PRO A 325 19.99 -0.76 15.86
N GLY A 326 18.87 -1.43 15.55
CA GLY A 326 17.94 -1.96 16.55
C GLY A 326 16.99 -0.95 17.21
N HIS A 327 17.04 0.35 16.83
CA HIS A 327 16.07 1.35 17.31
C HIS A 327 14.72 1.22 16.64
N GLY A 328 14.69 0.68 15.42
CA GLY A 328 13.47 0.34 14.69
C GLY A 328 12.85 1.47 13.91
N THR A 329 11.92 1.07 13.03
CA THR A 329 10.97 1.92 12.31
C THR A 329 9.55 1.45 12.62
N GLY A 330 8.56 2.32 12.43
CA GLY A 330 7.15 2.04 12.73
C GLY A 330 6.25 2.11 11.50
N TYR A 331 4.94 1.90 11.72
CA TYR A 331 3.92 1.97 10.68
C TYR A 331 3.93 3.31 9.94
N GLN A 332 4.04 4.42 10.67
CA GLN A 332 4.06 5.76 10.06
C GLN A 332 5.29 5.97 9.17
N ASP A 333 6.43 5.36 9.51
CA ASP A 333 7.65 5.48 8.72
C ASP A 333 7.53 4.83 7.34
N GLN A 334 6.76 3.75 7.21
CA GLN A 334 6.44 3.12 5.92
C GLN A 334 5.71 4.11 4.99
N ILE A 335 4.80 4.91 5.53
CA ILE A 335 4.03 5.91 4.77
C ILE A 335 4.91 7.12 4.43
N ILE A 336 5.90 7.46 5.28
CA ILE A 336 6.90 8.49 4.95
C ILE A 336 7.81 8.02 3.80
N ILE A 337 8.20 6.74 3.78
CA ILE A 337 8.95 6.14 2.66
C ILE A 337 8.10 6.20 1.38
N GLU A 338 6.82 5.86 1.48
CA GLU A 338 5.88 5.95 0.36
C GLU A 338 5.76 7.37 -0.19
N ALA A 339 5.64 8.37 0.69
CA ALA A 339 5.63 9.79 0.30
C ALA A 339 6.93 10.19 -0.41
N ARG A 340 8.12 9.73 0.06
CA ARG A 340 9.40 9.92 -0.62
C ARG A 340 9.39 9.34 -2.02
N ASP A 341 8.87 8.13 -2.18
CA ASP A 341 8.80 7.46 -3.47
C ASP A 341 7.86 8.17 -4.45
N PHE A 342 6.73 8.68 -3.96
CA PHE A 342 5.82 9.49 -4.76
C PHE A 342 6.48 10.79 -5.22
N LEU A 343 7.17 11.51 -4.33
CA LEU A 343 7.92 12.71 -4.69
C LEU A 343 9.03 12.41 -5.71
N ARG A 344 9.72 11.28 -5.55
CA ARG A 344 10.73 10.83 -6.52
C ARG A 344 10.12 10.58 -7.90
N ALA A 345 8.96 9.92 -7.96
CA ALA A 345 8.25 9.71 -9.22
C ALA A 345 7.87 11.04 -9.90
N ILE A 346 7.46 12.05 -9.11
CA ILE A 346 7.19 13.40 -9.62
C ILE A 346 8.46 14.09 -10.15
N GLU A 347 9.54 14.01 -9.36
CA GLU A 347 10.83 14.69 -9.66
C GLU A 347 11.49 14.09 -10.90
N THR A 348 11.50 12.77 -11.05
CA THR A 348 12.21 12.07 -12.12
C THR A 348 11.35 11.78 -13.35
N GLY A 349 10.04 11.74 -13.19
CA GLY A 349 9.12 11.23 -14.22
C GLY A 349 9.19 9.72 -14.42
N GLU A 350 9.96 9.00 -13.57
CA GLU A 350 10.06 7.54 -13.62
C GLU A 350 8.94 6.90 -12.79
N ALA A 351 8.37 5.80 -13.31
CA ALA A 351 7.39 5.02 -12.56
C ALA A 351 8.04 4.37 -11.33
N VAL A 352 7.37 4.49 -10.18
CA VAL A 352 7.78 3.85 -8.92
C VAL A 352 6.68 2.88 -8.49
N PHE A 353 7.06 1.63 -8.24
CA PHE A 353 6.15 0.59 -7.76
C PHE A 353 5.62 0.92 -6.35
N PRO A 354 4.32 0.68 -6.08
CA PRO A 354 3.30 0.20 -7.01
C PRO A 354 2.58 1.36 -7.74
N THR A 355 2.53 1.30 -9.05
CA THR A 355 1.76 2.20 -9.90
C THR A 355 0.26 1.83 -9.89
N PHE A 356 -0.57 2.62 -10.58
CA PHE A 356 -1.99 2.26 -10.78
C PHE A 356 -2.15 0.94 -11.54
N ARG A 357 -1.25 0.64 -12.49
CA ARG A 357 -1.23 -0.66 -13.16
C ARG A 357 -0.99 -1.80 -12.18
N ASP A 358 -0.03 -1.65 -11.27
CA ASP A 358 0.24 -2.64 -10.23
C ASP A 358 -0.94 -2.80 -9.25
N GLY A 359 -1.59 -1.70 -8.89
CA GLY A 359 -2.81 -1.73 -8.07
C GLY A 359 -3.97 -2.45 -8.75
N HIS A 360 -4.14 -2.24 -10.07
CA HIS A 360 -5.15 -2.96 -10.85
C HIS A 360 -4.83 -4.45 -10.96
N GLU A 361 -3.55 -4.82 -11.08
CA GLU A 361 -3.16 -6.23 -11.05
C GLU A 361 -3.54 -6.92 -9.73
N VAL A 362 -3.40 -6.22 -8.60
CA VAL A 362 -3.91 -6.71 -7.30
C VAL A 362 -5.43 -6.94 -7.38
N ASN A 363 -6.20 -6.00 -7.93
CA ASN A 363 -7.65 -6.15 -8.08
C ASN A 363 -8.00 -7.37 -8.95
N ARG A 364 -7.26 -7.63 -10.04
CA ARG A 364 -7.45 -8.81 -10.91
C ARG A 364 -7.27 -10.12 -10.15
N VAL A 365 -6.22 -10.21 -9.33
CA VAL A 365 -5.97 -11.40 -8.50
C VAL A 365 -7.11 -11.64 -7.51
N ILE A 366 -7.59 -10.59 -6.86
CA ILE A 366 -8.72 -10.67 -5.91
C ILE A 366 -10.01 -11.07 -6.62
N ALA A 367 -10.33 -10.44 -7.76
CA ALA A 367 -11.49 -10.80 -8.57
C ALA A 367 -11.42 -12.27 -9.03
N GLY A 368 -10.24 -12.73 -9.45
CA GLY A 368 -9.99 -14.12 -9.80
C GLY A 368 -10.23 -15.08 -8.64
N ALA A 369 -9.79 -14.72 -7.42
CA ALA A 369 -10.00 -15.54 -6.22
C ALA A 369 -11.50 -15.62 -5.83
N LEU A 370 -12.22 -14.51 -5.89
CA LEU A 370 -13.67 -14.48 -5.64
C LEU A 370 -14.45 -15.31 -6.69
N ALA A 371 -14.14 -15.13 -7.97
CA ALA A 371 -14.75 -15.93 -9.05
C ALA A 371 -14.39 -17.43 -8.95
N SER A 372 -13.21 -17.75 -8.39
CA SER A 372 -12.81 -19.12 -8.08
C SER A 372 -13.64 -19.70 -6.93
N ASN A 373 -13.88 -18.92 -5.88
CA ASN A 373 -14.76 -19.33 -4.77
C ASN A 373 -16.16 -19.71 -5.28
N ASP A 374 -16.75 -18.89 -6.14
CA ASP A 374 -18.11 -19.12 -6.65
C ASP A 374 -18.18 -20.37 -7.56
N ALA A 375 -17.18 -20.54 -8.41
CA ALA A 375 -17.13 -21.64 -9.37
C ALA A 375 -16.50 -22.93 -8.83
N LYS A 376 -15.79 -22.87 -7.67
CA LYS A 376 -15.03 -23.96 -7.02
C LYS A 376 -13.98 -24.59 -7.95
N ILE A 377 -13.34 -23.78 -8.81
CA ILE A 377 -12.27 -24.18 -9.74
C ILE A 377 -11.15 -23.14 -9.80
N TRP A 378 -9.97 -23.57 -10.25
CA TRP A 378 -8.87 -22.66 -10.57
C TRP A 378 -9.28 -21.64 -11.65
N LYS A 379 -8.88 -20.40 -11.45
CA LYS A 379 -9.07 -19.30 -12.41
C LYS A 379 -7.73 -18.80 -12.92
N ASN A 380 -7.68 -18.51 -14.21
CA ASN A 380 -6.55 -17.84 -14.85
C ASN A 380 -6.70 -16.32 -14.67
N ILE A 381 -5.69 -15.65 -14.15
CA ILE A 381 -5.73 -14.19 -13.90
C ILE A 381 -5.82 -13.40 -15.22
N ASN A 382 -5.29 -13.92 -16.31
CA ASN A 382 -5.38 -13.26 -17.62
C ASN A 382 -6.81 -13.16 -18.18
N SER A 383 -7.80 -13.81 -17.55
CA SER A 383 -9.21 -13.71 -17.93
C SER A 383 -9.98 -12.59 -17.22
N PHE A 384 -9.32 -11.82 -16.36
CA PHE A 384 -9.91 -10.71 -15.62
C PHE A 384 -9.36 -9.35 -16.04
#